data_8b41a3bbc2449f072cc48b2c6c8b6594
#
_entry.id   8b41a3bbc2449f072cc48b2c6c8b6594
#
_cell.length_a   1.000
_cell.length_b   1.000
_cell.length_c   1.000
_cell.angle_alpha   90.00
_cell.angle_beta   90.00
_cell.angle_gamma   90.00
#
_symmetry.space_group_name_H-M   'P 1'
#
loop_
_entity.id
_entity.type
_entity.pdbx_description
1 polymer ?
#
loop_
_entity_poly.entity_id
_entity_poly.type
_entity_poly.pdbx_seq_one_letter_code
_entity_poly.pdbx_strand_id
1 'polypeptide(L)'
;EMSASLVGSEMCIRDRVGCLADMHFSPTEVSAQNLLNEGKDKSKIYITGNTAIDAMATTVDENYQHPIFEWVGDNRMILLTAHRRENLGEPMYHIFRAIKRLVDEFDDVKVVYPIHLNPRVRQVANDVFQDCDKVRLIEPLEVFDFHNFQNKSYLIMTDSGGIQEEAPSLGKPVLVLRDTTERPEGIKAGTLKLTGTDEEVIYQEAKKLLTDEEAYHAMSHASNPYGDGHASERIADAIIEKFGDLLK
;
A
#
# COMPACT_ATOMS: atom_id res chain seq x y z
N GLU A 1 -24.23 11.55 2.67
CA GLU A 1 -24.10 13.02 2.85
C GLU A 1 -22.95 13.42 3.77
N MET A 2 -22.80 12.82 4.96
CA MET A 2 -21.64 13.12 5.85
C MET A 2 -20.29 12.75 5.24
N SER A 3 -20.19 11.71 4.43
CA SER A 3 -18.93 11.29 3.82
C SER A 3 -18.44 12.24 2.72
N ALA A 4 -19.35 12.84 1.95
CA ALA A 4 -19.00 13.86 0.96
C ALA A 4 -18.51 15.15 1.64
N SER A 5 -19.09 15.49 2.79
CA SER A 5 -18.65 16.63 3.61
C SER A 5 -17.24 16.41 4.20
N LEU A 6 -16.90 15.16 4.59
CA LEU A 6 -15.56 14.84 5.12
C LEU A 6 -14.49 14.92 4.02
N VAL A 7 -14.75 14.39 2.83
CA VAL A 7 -13.83 14.50 1.69
C VAL A 7 -13.61 15.96 1.30
N GLY A 8 -14.67 16.76 1.26
CA GLY A 8 -14.57 18.20 1.04
C GLY A 8 -13.77 18.91 2.14
N SER A 9 -13.89 18.49 3.40
CA SER A 9 -13.17 19.10 4.52
C SER A 9 -11.68 18.78 4.50
N GLU A 10 -11.28 17.56 4.15
CA GLU A 10 -9.86 17.19 4.02
C GLU A 10 -9.16 17.99 2.91
N MET A 11 -9.77 18.12 1.74
CA MET A 11 -9.25 18.95 0.66
C MET A 11 -9.15 20.43 1.09
N CYS A 12 -10.17 20.96 1.76
CA CYS A 12 -10.15 22.34 2.28
C CYS A 12 -9.06 22.55 3.34
N ILE A 13 -8.80 21.54 4.22
CA ILE A 13 -7.73 21.61 5.21
C ILE A 13 -6.38 21.63 4.49
N ARG A 14 -6.13 20.72 3.55
CA ARG A 14 -4.91 20.68 2.75
C ARG A 14 -4.65 22.01 2.05
N ASP A 15 -5.64 22.56 1.36
CA ASP A 15 -5.51 23.79 0.61
C ASP A 15 -5.18 24.98 1.53
N ARG A 16 -5.83 25.06 2.69
CA ARG A 16 -5.57 26.13 3.68
C ARG A 16 -4.19 25.97 4.31
N VAL A 17 -3.81 24.77 4.73
CA VAL A 17 -2.47 24.49 5.28
C VAL A 17 -1.41 24.79 4.24
N GLY A 18 -1.63 24.41 2.99
CA GLY A 18 -0.72 24.70 1.90
C GLY A 18 -0.52 26.20 1.60
N CYS A 19 -1.48 27.07 1.96
CA CYS A 19 -1.31 28.53 1.88
C CYS A 19 -0.49 29.12 3.04
N LEU A 20 -0.52 28.48 4.20
CA LEU A 20 0.13 28.96 5.43
C LEU A 20 1.52 28.34 5.62
N ALA A 21 1.79 27.22 5.00
CA ALA A 21 3.04 26.48 5.19
C ALA A 21 4.25 27.24 4.65
N ASP A 22 5.30 27.27 5.45
CA ASP A 22 6.61 27.83 5.08
C ASP A 22 7.47 26.83 4.31
N MET A 23 7.17 25.54 4.45
CA MET A 23 7.89 24.44 3.80
C MET A 23 6.91 23.35 3.37
N HIS A 24 7.18 22.75 2.21
CA HIS A 24 6.46 21.61 1.67
C HIS A 24 7.43 20.45 1.45
N PHE A 25 7.20 19.33 2.09
CA PHE A 25 8.01 18.13 1.94
C PHE A 25 7.28 17.13 1.03
N SER A 26 7.86 16.91 -0.14
CA SER A 26 7.27 16.05 -1.18
C SER A 26 7.97 14.70 -1.22
N PRO A 27 7.24 13.58 -1.27
CA PRO A 27 7.87 12.27 -1.38
C PRO A 27 8.57 12.05 -2.73
N THR A 28 8.08 12.65 -3.82
CA THR A 28 8.58 12.44 -5.18
C THR A 28 8.63 13.73 -5.98
N GLU A 29 9.33 13.69 -7.11
CA GLU A 29 9.35 14.77 -8.12
C GLU A 29 7.92 15.06 -8.65
N VAL A 30 7.09 14.04 -8.83
CA VAL A 30 5.71 14.22 -9.31
C VAL A 30 4.89 14.99 -8.28
N SER A 31 5.03 14.65 -7.00
CA SER A 31 4.37 15.36 -5.91
C SER A 31 4.83 16.83 -5.82
N ALA A 32 6.14 17.07 -6.00
CA ALA A 32 6.71 18.42 -6.05
C ALA A 32 6.17 19.22 -7.25
N GLN A 33 6.09 18.58 -8.43
CA GLN A 33 5.52 19.22 -9.62
C GLN A 33 4.05 19.58 -9.44
N ASN A 34 3.28 18.75 -8.74
CA ASN A 34 1.88 19.06 -8.42
C ASN A 34 1.78 20.33 -7.56
N LEU A 35 2.66 20.50 -6.57
CA LEU A 35 2.71 21.74 -5.77
C LEU A 35 3.08 22.96 -6.62
N LEU A 36 4.02 22.83 -7.55
CA LEU A 36 4.36 23.90 -8.49
C LEU A 36 3.18 24.28 -9.39
N ASN A 37 2.44 23.28 -9.89
CA ASN A 37 1.26 23.49 -10.71
C ASN A 37 0.12 24.19 -9.91
N GLU A 38 0.07 23.97 -8.59
CA GLU A 38 -0.82 24.68 -7.67
C GLU A 38 -0.33 26.10 -7.32
N GLY A 39 0.79 26.56 -7.89
CA GLY A 39 1.34 27.89 -7.68
C GLY A 39 2.12 28.06 -6.38
N LYS A 40 2.58 26.95 -5.76
CA LYS A 40 3.48 27.02 -4.59
C LYS A 40 4.88 27.48 -5.02
N ASP A 41 5.55 28.26 -4.14
CA ASP A 41 6.88 28.74 -4.39
C ASP A 41 7.89 27.58 -4.38
N LYS A 42 8.67 27.48 -5.46
CA LYS A 42 9.71 26.46 -5.61
C LYS A 42 10.71 26.44 -4.46
N SER A 43 11.05 27.61 -3.90
CA SER A 43 12.00 27.74 -2.78
C SER A 43 11.47 27.14 -1.46
N LYS A 44 10.19 26.84 -1.40
CA LYS A 44 9.52 26.22 -0.24
C LYS A 44 9.28 24.72 -0.41
N ILE A 45 9.64 24.13 -1.56
CA ILE A 45 9.38 22.71 -1.88
C ILE A 45 10.67 21.92 -1.79
N TYR A 46 10.65 20.88 -0.98
CA TYR A 46 11.77 19.95 -0.73
C TYR A 46 11.35 18.53 -1.09
N ILE A 47 12.17 17.85 -1.89
CA ILE A 47 11.94 16.44 -2.21
C ILE A 47 12.70 15.61 -1.21
N THR A 48 11.99 14.91 -0.33
CA THR A 48 12.58 14.23 0.82
C THR A 48 12.43 12.72 0.80
N GLY A 49 11.45 12.19 0.06
CA GLY A 49 10.95 10.85 0.24
C GLY A 49 9.78 10.81 1.21
N ASN A 50 9.22 9.61 1.41
CA ASN A 50 8.09 9.38 2.31
C ASN A 50 8.56 8.86 3.68
N THR A 51 8.20 9.57 4.75
CA THR A 51 8.54 9.19 6.14
C THR A 51 7.91 7.85 6.59
N ALA A 52 6.87 7.37 5.90
CA ALA A 52 6.34 6.03 6.17
C ALA A 52 7.37 4.93 5.89
N ILE A 53 8.27 5.15 4.89
CA ILE A 53 9.35 4.20 4.59
C ILE A 53 10.42 4.22 5.68
N ASP A 54 10.74 5.40 6.24
CA ASP A 54 11.65 5.51 7.39
C ASP A 54 11.10 4.75 8.61
N ALA A 55 9.79 4.85 8.85
CA ALA A 55 9.13 4.16 9.95
C ALA A 55 9.30 2.63 9.85
N MET A 56 9.34 2.08 8.65
CA MET A 56 9.49 0.62 8.46
C MET A 56 10.83 0.10 8.97
N ALA A 57 11.89 0.92 8.95
CA ALA A 57 13.18 0.54 9.53
C ALA A 57 13.12 0.33 11.07
N THR A 58 12.11 0.89 11.74
CA THR A 58 11.91 0.77 13.19
C THR A 58 10.78 -0.16 13.59
N THR A 59 9.86 -0.47 12.69
CA THR A 59 8.67 -1.28 12.97
C THR A 59 8.78 -2.71 12.43
N VAL A 60 9.61 -2.95 11.43
CA VAL A 60 9.87 -4.30 10.93
C VAL A 60 10.90 -4.99 11.83
N ASP A 61 10.51 -6.15 12.37
CA ASP A 61 11.34 -6.98 13.22
C ASP A 61 11.52 -8.37 12.56
N GLU A 62 12.75 -8.78 12.31
CA GLU A 62 13.05 -10.08 11.71
C GLU A 62 12.58 -11.25 12.60
N ASN A 63 12.55 -11.05 13.92
CA ASN A 63 12.12 -12.03 14.90
C ASN A 63 10.64 -11.95 15.24
N TYR A 64 9.89 -11.09 14.55
CA TYR A 64 8.46 -10.92 14.80
C TYR A 64 7.71 -12.23 14.66
N GLN A 65 6.88 -12.56 15.66
CA GLN A 65 6.07 -13.77 15.73
C GLN A 65 4.59 -13.42 15.88
N HIS A 66 3.77 -14.14 15.18
CA HIS A 66 2.31 -14.06 15.29
C HIS A 66 1.70 -15.44 15.01
N PRO A 67 0.65 -15.88 15.75
CA PRO A 67 0.06 -17.21 15.57
C PRO A 67 -0.40 -17.51 14.15
N ILE A 68 -0.75 -16.50 13.36
CA ILE A 68 -1.14 -16.68 11.96
C ILE A 68 0.00 -17.26 11.11
N PHE A 69 1.27 -16.98 11.44
CA PHE A 69 2.40 -17.50 10.68
C PHE A 69 2.63 -19.00 10.92
N GLU A 70 2.23 -19.53 12.08
CA GLU A 70 2.21 -20.97 12.32
C GLU A 70 1.20 -21.65 11.38
N TRP A 71 0.04 -21.02 11.19
CA TRP A 71 -0.96 -21.51 10.23
C TRP A 71 -0.48 -21.34 8.78
N VAL A 72 0.20 -20.25 8.43
CA VAL A 72 0.82 -20.09 7.09
C VAL A 72 1.83 -21.20 6.85
N GLY A 73 2.70 -21.49 7.81
CA GLY A 73 3.79 -22.47 7.67
C GLY A 73 4.73 -22.09 6.54
N ASP A 74 5.13 -23.09 5.75
CA ASP A 74 6.05 -22.91 4.61
C ASP A 74 5.35 -22.41 3.32
N ASN A 75 4.07 -22.07 3.41
CA ASN A 75 3.33 -21.62 2.24
C ASN A 75 3.64 -20.16 1.89
N ARG A 76 3.52 -19.81 0.61
CA ARG A 76 3.59 -18.43 0.13
C ARG A 76 2.38 -17.65 0.60
N MET A 77 2.62 -16.64 1.43
CA MET A 77 1.56 -15.81 1.99
C MET A 77 1.21 -14.66 1.05
N ILE A 78 -0.04 -14.56 0.66
CA ILE A 78 -0.60 -13.35 0.05
C ILE A 78 -1.26 -12.51 1.14
N LEU A 79 -0.82 -11.27 1.29
CA LEU A 79 -1.47 -10.29 2.16
C LEU A 79 -2.50 -9.52 1.34
N LEU A 80 -3.78 -9.64 1.71
CA LEU A 80 -4.88 -8.95 1.05
C LEU A 80 -5.37 -7.78 1.88
N THR A 81 -5.57 -6.63 1.23
CA THR A 81 -6.39 -5.53 1.79
C THR A 81 -7.31 -4.98 0.71
N ALA A 82 -8.61 -5.02 0.94
CA ALA A 82 -9.62 -4.50 0.02
C ALA A 82 -10.80 -3.94 0.82
N HIS A 83 -11.01 -2.63 0.75
CA HIS A 83 -12.04 -1.95 1.54
C HIS A 83 -12.54 -0.64 0.93
N ARG A 84 -12.03 -0.24 -0.22
CA ARG A 84 -12.43 1.01 -0.87
C ARG A 84 -13.90 0.99 -1.26
N ARG A 85 -14.56 2.14 -1.09
CA ARG A 85 -16.00 2.30 -1.40
C ARG A 85 -16.32 2.04 -2.86
N GLU A 86 -15.40 2.41 -3.74
CA GLU A 86 -15.52 2.20 -5.19
C GLU A 86 -15.55 0.72 -5.58
N ASN A 87 -14.96 -0.15 -4.74
CA ASN A 87 -14.92 -1.60 -4.95
C ASN A 87 -16.12 -2.35 -4.36
N LEU A 88 -17.00 -1.67 -3.59
CA LEU A 88 -18.16 -2.34 -2.97
C LEU A 88 -19.15 -2.85 -4.02
N GLY A 89 -19.68 -4.06 -3.80
CA GLY A 89 -20.59 -4.74 -4.71
C GLY A 89 -19.88 -5.70 -5.65
N GLU A 90 -20.29 -5.80 -6.90
CA GLU A 90 -19.74 -6.75 -7.88
C GLU A 90 -18.20 -6.68 -8.04
N PRO A 91 -17.54 -5.50 -8.07
CA PRO A 91 -16.07 -5.46 -8.17
C PRO A 91 -15.39 -6.22 -7.03
N MET A 92 -15.92 -6.18 -5.81
CA MET A 92 -15.34 -6.90 -4.66
C MET A 92 -15.56 -8.41 -4.78
N TYR A 93 -16.69 -8.86 -5.32
CA TYR A 93 -16.89 -10.27 -5.63
C TYR A 93 -15.90 -10.76 -6.69
N HIS A 94 -15.61 -9.98 -7.73
CA HIS A 94 -14.59 -10.31 -8.74
C HIS A 94 -13.21 -10.46 -8.11
N ILE A 95 -12.80 -9.50 -7.28
CA ILE A 95 -11.53 -9.55 -6.54
C ILE A 95 -11.43 -10.84 -5.71
N PHE A 96 -12.45 -11.13 -4.91
CA PHE A 96 -12.40 -12.29 -4.01
C PHE A 96 -12.52 -13.62 -4.75
N ARG A 97 -13.27 -13.70 -5.86
CA ARG A 97 -13.31 -14.89 -6.72
C ARG A 97 -11.97 -15.16 -7.38
N ALA A 98 -11.26 -14.12 -7.85
CA ALA A 98 -9.92 -14.27 -8.39
C ALA A 98 -8.97 -14.86 -7.33
N ILE A 99 -9.04 -14.38 -6.10
CA ILE A 99 -8.24 -14.88 -4.97
C ILE A 99 -8.62 -16.33 -4.63
N LYS A 100 -9.92 -16.65 -4.60
CA LYS A 100 -10.40 -18.01 -4.38
C LYS A 100 -9.84 -18.98 -5.43
N ARG A 101 -9.87 -18.60 -6.70
CA ARG A 101 -9.29 -19.40 -7.80
C ARG A 101 -7.79 -19.65 -7.61
N LEU A 102 -7.03 -18.65 -7.15
CA LEU A 102 -5.59 -18.81 -6.88
C LEU A 102 -5.35 -19.86 -5.79
N VAL A 103 -6.03 -19.77 -4.66
CA VAL A 103 -5.83 -20.74 -3.57
C VAL A 103 -6.38 -22.12 -3.88
N ASP A 104 -7.36 -22.23 -4.77
CA ASP A 104 -7.87 -23.52 -5.26
C ASP A 104 -6.87 -24.20 -6.22
N GLU A 105 -6.11 -23.40 -7.01
CA GLU A 105 -5.13 -23.91 -7.97
C GLU A 105 -3.77 -24.19 -7.34
N PHE A 106 -3.30 -23.35 -6.41
CA PHE A 106 -1.97 -23.46 -5.81
C PHE A 106 -2.06 -24.01 -4.39
N ASP A 107 -1.48 -25.22 -4.17
CA ASP A 107 -1.51 -25.86 -2.86
C ASP A 107 -0.61 -25.20 -1.83
N ASP A 108 0.42 -24.50 -2.27
CA ASP A 108 1.40 -23.79 -1.46
C ASP A 108 1.09 -22.30 -1.26
N VAL A 109 -0.15 -21.86 -1.56
CA VAL A 109 -0.57 -20.47 -1.40
C VAL A 109 -1.62 -20.35 -0.31
N LYS A 110 -1.39 -19.42 0.61
CA LYS A 110 -2.35 -19.02 1.64
C LYS A 110 -2.55 -17.52 1.65
N VAL A 111 -3.77 -17.10 1.98
CA VAL A 111 -4.14 -15.68 2.02
C VAL A 111 -4.48 -15.26 3.43
N VAL A 112 -3.87 -14.18 3.89
CA VAL A 112 -4.22 -13.51 5.13
C VAL A 112 -4.89 -12.18 4.79
N TYR A 113 -6.07 -11.98 5.30
CA TYR A 113 -6.85 -10.79 5.06
C TYR A 113 -7.26 -10.11 6.38
N PRO A 114 -6.50 -9.08 6.83
CA PRO A 114 -6.97 -8.17 7.88
C PRO A 114 -8.20 -7.42 7.37
N ILE A 115 -9.39 -7.95 7.72
CA ILE A 115 -10.63 -7.51 7.11
C ILE A 115 -11.18 -6.25 7.75
N HIS A 116 -11.53 -5.28 6.93
CA HIS A 116 -12.14 -4.03 7.38
C HIS A 116 -13.48 -4.26 8.10
N LEU A 117 -13.80 -3.44 9.11
CA LEU A 117 -14.99 -3.58 9.94
C LEU A 117 -16.32 -3.30 9.21
N ASN A 118 -16.28 -2.78 7.98
CA ASN A 118 -17.47 -2.51 7.19
C ASN A 118 -18.28 -3.80 6.95
N PRO A 119 -19.56 -3.88 7.39
CA PRO A 119 -20.38 -5.08 7.23
C PRO A 119 -20.53 -5.55 5.78
N ARG A 120 -20.53 -4.62 4.81
CA ARG A 120 -20.64 -4.97 3.39
C ARG A 120 -19.40 -5.72 2.88
N VAL A 121 -18.22 -5.33 3.35
CA VAL A 121 -16.97 -6.04 3.02
C VAL A 121 -16.99 -7.44 3.64
N ARG A 122 -17.36 -7.53 4.93
CA ARG A 122 -17.45 -8.80 5.66
C ARG A 122 -18.47 -9.77 5.04
N GLN A 123 -19.60 -9.23 4.54
CA GLN A 123 -20.60 -10.04 3.85
C GLN A 123 -20.01 -10.69 2.60
N VAL A 124 -19.40 -9.91 1.71
CA VAL A 124 -18.81 -10.43 0.47
C VAL A 124 -17.68 -11.42 0.77
N ALA A 125 -16.85 -11.15 1.76
CA ALA A 125 -15.77 -12.06 2.16
C ALA A 125 -16.33 -13.39 2.68
N ASN A 126 -17.38 -13.36 3.50
CA ASN A 126 -18.02 -14.58 3.98
C ASN A 126 -18.68 -15.36 2.84
N ASP A 127 -19.37 -14.68 1.91
CA ASP A 127 -20.03 -15.33 0.78
C ASP A 127 -19.04 -16.12 -0.10
N VAL A 128 -17.80 -15.61 -0.23
CA VAL A 128 -16.80 -16.22 -1.12
C VAL A 128 -15.85 -17.17 -0.39
N PHE A 129 -15.47 -16.87 0.86
CA PHE A 129 -14.40 -17.57 1.57
C PHE A 129 -14.86 -18.48 2.72
N GLN A 130 -16.18 -18.57 3.05
CA GLN A 130 -16.67 -19.34 4.21
C GLN A 130 -16.17 -20.79 4.27
N ASP A 131 -15.99 -21.43 3.10
CA ASP A 131 -15.57 -22.83 2.99
C ASP A 131 -14.14 -22.96 2.45
N CYS A 132 -13.30 -21.94 2.67
CA CYS A 132 -11.94 -21.90 2.15
C CYS A 132 -10.88 -21.92 3.27
N ASP A 133 -10.31 -23.09 3.54
CA ASP A 133 -9.30 -23.28 4.59
C ASP A 133 -7.98 -22.56 4.32
N LYS A 134 -7.72 -22.17 3.07
CA LYS A 134 -6.50 -21.46 2.66
C LYS A 134 -6.61 -19.94 2.79
N VAL A 135 -7.78 -19.41 3.19
CA VAL A 135 -7.97 -17.97 3.43
C VAL A 135 -8.33 -17.75 4.90
N ARG A 136 -7.57 -16.87 5.56
CA ARG A 136 -7.83 -16.44 6.94
C ARG A 136 -8.24 -14.98 6.98
N LEU A 137 -9.49 -14.76 7.40
CA LEU A 137 -9.98 -13.43 7.78
C LEU A 137 -9.57 -13.18 9.22
N ILE A 138 -8.84 -12.09 9.46
CA ILE A 138 -8.42 -11.67 10.79
C ILE A 138 -8.90 -10.25 11.08
N GLU A 139 -8.90 -9.85 12.34
CA GLU A 139 -9.24 -8.48 12.70
C GLU A 139 -8.18 -7.50 12.14
N PRO A 140 -8.54 -6.22 11.96
CA PRO A 140 -7.60 -5.20 11.51
C PRO A 140 -6.36 -5.16 12.41
N LEU A 141 -5.20 -5.03 11.79
CA LEU A 141 -3.92 -4.99 12.47
C LEU A 141 -3.51 -3.55 12.81
N GLU A 142 -2.81 -3.38 13.93
CA GLU A 142 -2.08 -2.16 14.23
C GLU A 142 -0.87 -2.02 13.30
N VAL A 143 -0.33 -0.81 13.19
CA VAL A 143 0.73 -0.49 12.22
C VAL A 143 1.97 -1.36 12.37
N PHE A 144 2.39 -1.64 13.61
CA PHE A 144 3.54 -2.49 13.89
C PHE A 144 3.34 -3.92 13.35
N ASP A 145 2.19 -4.52 13.65
CA ASP A 145 1.84 -5.84 13.17
C ASP A 145 1.71 -5.85 11.65
N PHE A 146 1.03 -4.83 11.10
CA PHE A 146 0.79 -4.76 9.66
C PHE A 146 2.08 -4.68 8.84
N HIS A 147 3.07 -3.88 9.27
CA HIS A 147 4.38 -3.80 8.60
C HIS A 147 5.12 -5.16 8.63
N ASN A 148 5.02 -5.90 9.72
CA ASN A 148 5.61 -7.24 9.81
C ASN A 148 4.87 -8.25 8.94
N PHE A 149 3.55 -8.14 8.80
CA PHE A 149 2.77 -8.94 7.84
C PHE A 149 3.15 -8.60 6.39
N GLN A 150 3.35 -7.33 6.05
CA GLN A 150 3.89 -6.95 4.75
C GLN A 150 5.26 -7.59 4.52
N ASN A 151 6.16 -7.50 5.50
CA ASN A 151 7.51 -8.06 5.39
C ASN A 151 7.53 -9.58 5.23
N LYS A 152 6.62 -10.30 5.88
CA LYS A 152 6.50 -11.77 5.78
C LYS A 152 5.73 -12.24 4.56
N SER A 153 5.05 -11.37 3.83
CA SER A 153 4.27 -11.74 2.65
C SER A 153 5.17 -12.07 1.44
N TYR A 154 4.70 -12.95 0.59
CA TYR A 154 5.26 -13.21 -0.74
C TYR A 154 4.75 -12.18 -1.74
N LEU A 155 3.46 -11.92 -1.74
CA LEU A 155 2.74 -11.02 -2.65
C LEU A 155 1.74 -10.19 -1.86
N ILE A 156 1.57 -8.93 -2.22
CA ILE A 156 0.57 -8.05 -1.62
C ILE A 156 -0.47 -7.68 -2.68
N MET A 157 -1.74 -7.84 -2.33
CA MET A 157 -2.88 -7.46 -3.16
C MET A 157 -3.68 -6.39 -2.40
N THR A 158 -3.75 -5.18 -2.94
CA THR A 158 -4.27 -4.04 -2.17
C THR A 158 -5.02 -3.00 -2.99
N ASP A 159 -6.01 -2.36 -2.37
CA ASP A 159 -6.63 -1.13 -2.87
C ASP A 159 -6.18 0.14 -2.11
N SER A 160 -5.26 -0.02 -1.15
CA SER A 160 -4.72 1.07 -0.32
C SER A 160 -3.61 1.85 -1.01
N GLY A 161 -3.65 3.20 -0.93
CA GLY A 161 -2.59 4.07 -1.45
C GLY A 161 -1.29 4.00 -0.65
N GLY A 162 -1.36 3.92 0.70
CA GLY A 162 -0.17 3.86 1.56
C GLY A 162 0.66 2.60 1.32
N ILE A 163 0.02 1.45 1.22
CA ILE A 163 0.68 0.17 0.98
C ILE A 163 1.43 0.15 -0.36
N GLN A 164 0.95 0.89 -1.36
CA GLN A 164 1.62 1.05 -2.65
C GLN A 164 2.98 1.76 -2.52
N GLU A 165 3.19 2.55 -1.48
CA GLU A 165 4.45 3.24 -1.20
C GLU A 165 5.34 2.41 -0.26
N GLU A 166 4.75 1.75 0.73
CA GLU A 166 5.44 1.00 1.79
C GLU A 166 5.98 -0.34 1.29
N ALA A 167 5.13 -1.19 0.71
CA ALA A 167 5.45 -2.56 0.36
C ALA A 167 6.66 -2.71 -0.60
N PRO A 168 6.86 -1.84 -1.60
CA PRO A 168 8.05 -1.88 -2.45
C PRO A 168 9.36 -1.67 -1.68
N SER A 169 9.36 -0.95 -0.54
CA SER A 169 10.56 -0.77 0.29
C SER A 169 11.01 -2.07 0.95
N LEU A 170 10.11 -3.03 1.09
CA LEU A 170 10.38 -4.38 1.59
C LEU A 170 10.67 -5.39 0.46
N GLY A 171 10.78 -4.93 -0.78
CA GLY A 171 10.95 -5.82 -1.94
C GLY A 171 9.75 -6.73 -2.20
N LYS A 172 8.53 -6.28 -1.88
CA LYS A 172 7.32 -7.07 -2.09
C LYS A 172 6.59 -6.63 -3.35
N PRO A 173 6.32 -7.53 -4.30
CA PRO A 173 5.45 -7.26 -5.43
C PRO A 173 4.06 -6.85 -4.98
N VAL A 174 3.47 -5.85 -5.66
CA VAL A 174 2.16 -5.31 -5.31
C VAL A 174 1.23 -5.32 -6.51
N LEU A 175 0.09 -6.00 -6.37
CA LEU A 175 -1.04 -5.90 -7.29
C LEU A 175 -2.05 -4.91 -6.74
N VAL A 176 -2.32 -3.86 -7.50
CA VAL A 176 -3.22 -2.77 -7.13
C VAL A 176 -4.61 -3.07 -7.68
N LEU A 177 -5.55 -3.38 -6.78
CA LEU A 177 -6.93 -3.78 -7.05
C LEU A 177 -7.83 -2.57 -7.32
N ARG A 178 -7.44 -1.73 -8.28
CA ARG A 178 -8.13 -0.49 -8.65
C ARG A 178 -7.98 -0.22 -10.14
N ASP A 179 -8.93 0.49 -10.73
CA ASP A 179 -8.87 0.91 -12.14
C ASP A 179 -7.91 2.09 -12.34
N THR A 180 -7.70 2.88 -11.29
CA THR A 180 -6.77 4.02 -11.29
C THR A 180 -5.98 4.08 -10.00
N THR A 181 -4.78 4.69 -10.06
CA THR A 181 -3.98 4.95 -8.87
C THR A 181 -3.42 6.38 -8.89
N GLU A 182 -3.30 6.96 -7.71
CA GLU A 182 -2.61 8.23 -7.47
C GLU A 182 -1.09 8.06 -7.36
N ARG A 183 -0.59 6.86 -7.63
CA ARG A 183 0.82 6.44 -7.47
C ARG A 183 1.43 5.99 -8.81
N PRO A 184 1.41 6.86 -9.86
CA PRO A 184 1.90 6.49 -11.20
C PRO A 184 3.40 6.18 -11.21
N GLU A 185 4.16 6.71 -10.26
CA GLU A 185 5.60 6.50 -10.14
C GLU A 185 5.93 5.03 -9.88
N GLY A 186 5.17 4.35 -9.00
CA GLY A 186 5.38 2.94 -8.71
C GLY A 186 5.09 2.04 -9.90
N ILE A 187 4.07 2.40 -10.71
CA ILE A 187 3.80 1.70 -11.98
C ILE A 187 4.96 1.87 -12.95
N LYS A 188 5.48 3.10 -13.11
CA LYS A 188 6.62 3.39 -14.00
C LYS A 188 7.90 2.72 -13.54
N ALA A 189 8.12 2.65 -12.23
CA ALA A 189 9.28 1.98 -11.64
C ALA A 189 9.20 0.45 -11.73
N GLY A 190 8.00 -0.10 -11.98
CA GLY A 190 7.78 -1.55 -12.03
C GLY A 190 7.59 -2.21 -10.66
N THR A 191 7.43 -1.44 -9.59
CA THR A 191 7.18 -1.94 -8.23
C THR A 191 5.71 -2.31 -8.00
N LEU A 192 4.81 -1.75 -8.80
CA LEU A 192 3.37 -1.92 -8.73
C LEU A 192 2.80 -2.37 -10.08
N LYS A 193 1.78 -3.20 -10.04
CA LYS A 193 0.97 -3.54 -11.21
C LYS A 193 -0.49 -3.19 -10.95
N LEU A 194 -1.06 -2.32 -11.76
CA LEU A 194 -2.47 -1.98 -11.74
C LEU A 194 -3.26 -3.09 -12.43
N THR A 195 -4.16 -3.77 -11.71
CA THR A 195 -4.95 -4.89 -12.23
C THR A 195 -6.42 -4.54 -12.48
N GLY A 196 -6.87 -3.39 -11.95
CA GLY A 196 -8.31 -3.13 -11.93
C GLY A 196 -9.04 -4.06 -10.96
N THR A 197 -10.31 -4.26 -11.24
CA THR A 197 -11.22 -5.11 -10.44
C THR A 197 -11.78 -6.28 -11.25
N ASP A 198 -11.25 -6.53 -12.45
CA ASP A 198 -11.63 -7.67 -13.28
C ASP A 198 -11.05 -8.98 -12.74
N GLU A 199 -11.90 -9.99 -12.58
CA GLU A 199 -11.52 -11.29 -11.98
C GLU A 199 -10.40 -11.97 -12.76
N GLU A 200 -10.50 -12.01 -14.10
CA GLU A 200 -9.53 -12.71 -14.93
C GLU A 200 -8.19 -11.99 -14.95
N VAL A 201 -8.19 -10.67 -15.04
CA VAL A 201 -6.95 -9.87 -15.00
C VAL A 201 -6.21 -10.06 -13.68
N ILE A 202 -6.92 -9.96 -12.54
CA ILE A 202 -6.34 -10.15 -11.21
C ILE A 202 -5.75 -11.56 -11.09
N TYR A 203 -6.50 -12.58 -11.49
CA TYR A 203 -6.05 -13.96 -11.43
C TYR A 203 -4.80 -14.19 -12.29
N GLN A 204 -4.77 -13.72 -13.54
CA GLN A 204 -3.64 -13.93 -14.45
C GLN A 204 -2.38 -13.20 -13.99
N GLU A 205 -2.49 -11.95 -13.52
CA GLU A 205 -1.33 -11.20 -13.02
C GLU A 205 -0.79 -11.82 -11.73
N ALA A 206 -1.64 -12.28 -10.81
CA ALA A 206 -1.20 -12.97 -9.61
C ALA A 206 -0.58 -14.34 -9.94
N LYS A 207 -1.20 -15.12 -10.82
CA LYS A 207 -0.66 -16.39 -11.30
C LYS A 207 0.71 -16.23 -11.94
N LYS A 208 0.90 -15.18 -12.74
CA LYS A 208 2.20 -14.86 -13.33
C LYS A 208 3.27 -14.69 -12.27
N LEU A 209 3.00 -13.90 -11.21
CA LEU A 209 3.95 -13.69 -10.11
C LEU A 209 4.19 -14.96 -9.27
N LEU A 210 3.26 -15.90 -9.29
CA LEU A 210 3.40 -17.19 -8.59
C LEU A 210 4.16 -18.25 -9.40
N THR A 211 4.23 -18.12 -10.74
CA THR A 211 4.78 -19.15 -11.63
C THR A 211 5.98 -18.71 -12.46
N ASP A 212 6.19 -17.40 -12.59
CA ASP A 212 7.28 -16.79 -13.35
C ASP A 212 8.23 -16.06 -12.39
N GLU A 213 9.33 -16.72 -12.08
CA GLU A 213 10.34 -16.23 -11.15
C GLU A 213 11.02 -14.95 -11.66
N GLU A 214 11.21 -14.82 -12.97
CA GLU A 214 11.80 -13.61 -13.56
C GLU A 214 10.86 -12.41 -13.40
N ALA A 215 9.55 -12.61 -13.64
CA ALA A 215 8.55 -11.57 -13.41
C ALA A 215 8.46 -11.16 -11.94
N TYR A 216 8.52 -12.12 -11.03
CA TYR A 216 8.56 -11.85 -9.60
C TYR A 216 9.80 -11.05 -9.21
N HIS A 217 10.99 -11.49 -9.62
CA HIS A 217 12.24 -10.81 -9.31
C HIS A 217 12.31 -9.42 -9.93
N ALA A 218 11.82 -9.23 -11.15
CA ALA A 218 11.77 -7.92 -11.78
C ALA A 218 10.98 -6.91 -10.95
N MET A 219 9.86 -7.33 -10.36
CA MET A 219 9.03 -6.45 -9.54
C MET A 219 9.59 -6.26 -8.12
N SER A 220 10.06 -7.34 -7.49
CA SER A 220 10.56 -7.31 -6.10
C SER A 220 11.89 -6.56 -5.95
N HIS A 221 12.70 -6.48 -7.01
CA HIS A 221 13.98 -5.76 -7.01
C HIS A 221 13.92 -4.40 -7.71
N ALA A 222 12.75 -3.97 -8.18
CA ALA A 222 12.58 -2.65 -8.75
C ALA A 222 12.82 -1.56 -7.68
N SER A 223 13.45 -0.46 -8.10
CA SER A 223 13.76 0.64 -7.17
C SER A 223 12.48 1.32 -6.69
N ASN A 224 12.33 1.47 -5.39
CA ASN A 224 11.18 2.17 -4.81
C ASN A 224 11.29 3.69 -5.08
N PRO A 225 10.34 4.29 -5.84
CA PRO A 225 10.41 5.72 -6.16
C PRO A 225 10.01 6.63 -5.01
N TYR A 226 9.45 6.10 -3.92
CA TYR A 226 8.89 6.89 -2.82
C TYR A 226 9.87 7.20 -1.70
N GLY A 227 11.07 6.66 -1.73
CA GLY A 227 12.12 6.96 -0.76
C GLY A 227 13.06 5.80 -0.47
N ASP A 228 14.09 6.13 0.30
CA ASP A 228 15.21 5.27 0.67
C ASP A 228 15.37 5.10 2.20
N GLY A 229 14.40 5.57 2.99
CA GLY A 229 14.42 5.48 4.45
C GLY A 229 15.13 6.65 5.16
N HIS A 230 15.43 7.74 4.46
CA HIS A 230 16.11 8.93 5.02
C HIS A 230 15.29 10.22 4.87
N ALA A 231 13.97 10.11 4.70
CA ALA A 231 13.10 11.27 4.53
C ALA A 231 13.07 12.15 5.78
N SER A 232 12.98 11.55 6.95
CA SER A 232 12.93 12.27 8.23
C SER A 232 14.21 13.06 8.50
N GLU A 233 15.37 12.51 8.17
CA GLU A 233 16.67 13.20 8.28
C GLU A 233 16.70 14.43 7.36
N ARG A 234 16.34 14.27 6.08
CA ARG A 234 16.27 15.38 5.11
C ARG A 234 15.30 16.48 5.54
N ILE A 235 14.17 16.11 6.13
CA ILE A 235 13.20 17.06 6.68
C ILE A 235 13.81 17.82 7.86
N ALA A 236 14.44 17.13 8.80
CA ALA A 236 15.09 17.76 9.94
C ALA A 236 16.21 18.72 9.51
N ASP A 237 17.06 18.29 8.59
CA ASP A 237 18.16 19.12 8.05
C ASP A 237 17.62 20.39 7.38
N ALA A 238 16.60 20.27 6.53
CA ALA A 238 15.98 21.40 5.87
C ALA A 238 15.35 22.40 6.85
N ILE A 239 14.72 21.90 7.93
CA ILE A 239 14.17 22.75 9.00
C ILE A 239 15.29 23.47 9.76
N ILE A 240 16.36 22.75 10.11
CA ILE A 240 17.51 23.33 10.83
C ILE A 240 18.21 24.37 9.95
N GLU A 241 18.41 24.09 8.67
CA GLU A 241 19.00 25.05 7.73
C GLU A 241 18.19 26.35 7.66
N LYS A 242 16.86 26.22 7.59
CA LYS A 242 15.98 27.38 7.43
C LYS A 242 15.75 28.17 8.71
N PHE A 243 15.61 27.50 9.85
CA PHE A 243 15.17 28.10 11.11
C PHE A 243 16.21 27.98 12.24
N GLY A 244 17.37 27.37 12.00
CA GLY A 244 18.38 27.13 13.04
C GLY A 244 18.86 28.39 13.78
N ASP A 245 18.84 29.56 13.14
CA ASP A 245 19.18 30.82 13.81
C ASP A 245 18.09 31.30 14.79
N LEU A 246 16.85 30.83 14.65
CA LEU A 246 15.77 31.10 15.59
C LEU A 246 15.81 30.20 16.83
N LEU A 247 16.60 29.13 16.80
CA LEU A 247 16.76 28.15 17.87
C LEU A 247 17.96 28.45 18.80
N LYS A 248 18.75 29.48 18.47
CA LYS A 248 19.86 30.01 19.29
C LYS A 248 19.36 31.11 20.21
#